data_5e43213c2c573f239d10484db98de345
#
_entry.id   5e43213c2c573f239d10484db98de345
#
_cell.length_a   1.000
_cell.length_b   1.000
_cell.length_c   1.000
_cell.angle_alpha   90.00
_cell.angle_beta   90.00
_cell.angle_gamma   90.00
#
_symmetry.space_group_name_H-M   'P 1'
#
loop_
_entity.id
_entity.type
_entity.pdbx_description
1 polymer ?
#
loop_
_entity_poly.entity_id
_entity_poly.type
_entity_poly.pdbx_seq_one_letter_code
_entity_poly.pdbx_strand_id
1 'polypeptide(L)'
;MRKVFLLILLILLNITLVEAKEKIFIVSIVNSEPITNIDVINEAKYLSALNPKIQSLSKEQIMSIAKESLIKEKIKKNELLKFIKLGEKNDFLDSMLKNFYKKLNFNNLEEFKNYLANFNLSLNEVIKKIEIETRWNELIFSLYNNQVEINIEKLNKQLSSKNNQEKELYFLYEILFSAQNKSKYEEIYEKIKKSINEIGFKNTANLYSISDSAKFGGELGWINKQNLNKKILDKITILQIGDVSEAIPIPGGYIVLKVENKKKEKIDKKDLQNELDKLIQMEKNKKLNEFSLIHFNKVKVNTNITNL
;
A
#
# COMPACT_ATOMS: atom_id res chain seq x y z
N MET A 1 -27.23 -12.52 -62.03
CA MET A 1 -26.06 -12.79 -61.16
C MET A 1 -25.63 -11.56 -60.33
N ARG A 2 -25.51 -10.36 -60.93
CA ARG A 2 -25.03 -9.14 -60.19
C ARG A 2 -25.97 -8.68 -59.07
N LYS A 3 -27.32 -8.81 -59.23
CA LYS A 3 -28.30 -8.42 -58.21
C LYS A 3 -28.37 -9.40 -57.03
N VAL A 4 -28.08 -10.70 -57.26
CA VAL A 4 -28.06 -11.73 -56.20
C VAL A 4 -26.78 -11.57 -55.36
N PHE A 5 -25.67 -11.19 -56.00
CA PHE A 5 -24.41 -10.91 -55.29
C PHE A 5 -24.49 -9.70 -54.37
N LEU A 6 -25.24 -8.64 -54.79
CA LEU A 6 -25.50 -7.44 -53.99
C LEU A 6 -26.40 -7.75 -52.77
N LEU A 7 -27.37 -8.66 -52.92
CA LEU A 7 -28.26 -9.05 -51.81
C LEU A 7 -27.53 -9.89 -50.77
N ILE A 8 -26.61 -10.78 -51.20
CA ILE A 8 -25.77 -11.58 -50.30
C ILE A 8 -24.77 -10.67 -49.54
N LEU A 9 -24.22 -9.64 -50.20
CA LEU A 9 -23.33 -8.67 -49.59
C LEU A 9 -24.03 -7.82 -48.51
N LEU A 10 -25.34 -7.49 -48.73
CA LEU A 10 -26.15 -6.72 -47.77
C LEU A 10 -26.53 -7.57 -46.54
N ILE A 11 -26.68 -8.88 -46.68
CA ILE A 11 -26.98 -9.80 -45.57
C ILE A 11 -25.73 -10.03 -44.70
N LEU A 12 -24.52 -10.02 -45.28
CA LEU A 12 -23.26 -10.14 -44.56
C LEU A 12 -22.87 -8.88 -43.74
N LEU A 13 -23.47 -7.71 -44.06
CA LEU A 13 -23.25 -6.46 -43.34
C LEU A 13 -24.03 -6.34 -42.00
N ASN A 14 -25.01 -7.25 -41.76
CA ASN A 14 -25.77 -7.29 -40.51
C ASN A 14 -25.23 -8.29 -39.48
N ILE A 15 -23.93 -8.61 -39.52
CA ILE A 15 -23.27 -9.23 -38.37
C ILE A 15 -23.18 -8.15 -37.31
N THR A 16 -24.23 -8.02 -36.50
CA THR A 16 -24.17 -7.28 -35.26
C THR A 16 -23.00 -7.86 -34.44
N LEU A 17 -21.97 -7.06 -34.23
CA LEU A 17 -20.97 -7.33 -33.23
C LEU A 17 -21.75 -7.48 -31.92
N VAL A 18 -22.10 -8.72 -31.57
CA VAL A 18 -22.54 -9.04 -30.21
C VAL A 18 -21.32 -8.78 -29.37
N GLU A 19 -21.27 -7.59 -28.78
CA GLU A 19 -20.33 -7.34 -27.68
C GLU A 19 -20.54 -8.47 -26.68
N ALA A 20 -19.57 -9.35 -26.56
CA ALA A 20 -19.58 -10.41 -25.56
C ALA A 20 -19.60 -9.71 -24.19
N LYS A 21 -20.81 -9.59 -23.62
CA LYS A 21 -20.98 -9.07 -22.27
C LYS A 21 -20.11 -9.94 -21.35
N GLU A 22 -19.05 -9.39 -20.81
CA GLU A 22 -18.19 -10.14 -19.89
C GLU A 22 -19.07 -10.76 -18.80
N LYS A 23 -19.01 -12.08 -18.70
CA LYS A 23 -19.80 -12.83 -17.70
C LYS A 23 -19.32 -12.41 -16.32
N ILE A 24 -20.21 -11.85 -15.51
CA ILE A 24 -19.91 -11.49 -14.13
C ILE A 24 -19.98 -12.75 -13.28
N PHE A 25 -18.93 -13.00 -12.50
CA PHE A 25 -18.87 -14.10 -11.53
C PHE A 25 -18.10 -13.68 -10.27
N ILE A 26 -18.38 -14.35 -9.17
CA ILE A 26 -17.74 -14.11 -7.88
C ILE A 26 -16.39 -14.85 -7.87
N VAL A 27 -15.31 -14.16 -7.45
CA VAL A 27 -13.95 -14.72 -7.34
C VAL A 27 -13.51 -14.91 -5.88
N SER A 28 -14.17 -14.20 -4.96
CA SER A 28 -13.94 -14.34 -3.52
C SER A 28 -15.11 -13.77 -2.74
N ILE A 29 -15.27 -14.19 -1.49
CA ILE A 29 -16.25 -13.64 -0.56
C ILE A 29 -15.53 -13.31 0.75
N VAL A 30 -15.70 -12.09 1.25
CA VAL A 30 -15.18 -11.63 2.54
C VAL A 30 -16.34 -11.40 3.48
N ASN A 31 -16.49 -12.26 4.49
CA ASN A 31 -17.71 -12.41 5.29
C ASN A 31 -18.92 -12.70 4.40
N SER A 32 -19.81 -11.72 4.21
CA SER A 32 -20.97 -11.79 3.29
C SER A 32 -20.82 -10.93 2.04
N GLU A 33 -19.70 -10.21 1.89
CA GLU A 33 -19.49 -9.31 0.75
C GLU A 33 -18.75 -10.03 -0.38
N PRO A 34 -19.36 -10.20 -1.57
CA PRO A 34 -18.69 -10.78 -2.72
C PRO A 34 -17.66 -9.81 -3.31
N ILE A 35 -16.67 -10.41 -3.95
CA ILE A 35 -15.71 -9.75 -4.87
C ILE A 35 -15.92 -10.41 -6.22
N THR A 36 -16.28 -9.63 -7.23
CA THR A 36 -16.49 -10.10 -8.59
C THR A 36 -15.23 -9.96 -9.44
N ASN A 37 -15.20 -10.66 -10.58
CA ASN A 37 -14.15 -10.48 -11.58
C ASN A 37 -14.08 -9.02 -12.06
N ILE A 38 -15.20 -8.30 -12.15
CA ILE A 38 -15.23 -6.89 -12.55
C ILE A 38 -14.58 -6.00 -11.49
N ASP A 39 -14.84 -6.27 -10.20
CA ASP A 39 -14.17 -5.56 -9.11
C ASP A 39 -12.64 -5.73 -9.20
N VAL A 40 -12.18 -6.96 -9.47
CA VAL A 40 -10.73 -7.25 -9.62
C VAL A 40 -10.14 -6.53 -10.83
N ILE A 41 -10.85 -6.46 -11.96
CA ILE A 41 -10.40 -5.72 -13.14
C ILE A 41 -10.27 -4.22 -12.82
N ASN A 42 -11.25 -3.63 -12.14
CA ASN A 42 -11.22 -2.22 -11.78
C ASN A 42 -10.10 -1.92 -10.75
N GLU A 43 -9.90 -2.82 -9.79
CA GLU A 43 -8.78 -2.71 -8.86
C GLU A 43 -7.43 -2.81 -9.58
N ALA A 44 -7.29 -3.70 -10.55
CA ALA A 44 -6.08 -3.82 -11.35
C ALA A 44 -5.75 -2.51 -12.10
N LYS A 45 -6.77 -1.83 -12.64
CA LYS A 45 -6.62 -0.50 -13.26
C LYS A 45 -6.17 0.54 -12.22
N TYR A 46 -6.80 0.56 -11.03
CA TYR A 46 -6.45 1.46 -9.95
C TYR A 46 -5.00 1.29 -9.51
N LEU A 47 -4.57 0.06 -9.25
CA LEU A 47 -3.19 -0.24 -8.87
C LEU A 47 -2.19 0.13 -9.98
N SER A 48 -2.56 -0.09 -11.25
CA SER A 48 -1.75 0.30 -12.41
C SER A 48 -1.60 1.83 -12.54
N ALA A 49 -2.65 2.58 -12.19
CA ALA A 49 -2.60 4.04 -12.15
C ALA A 49 -1.67 4.55 -11.02
N LEU A 50 -1.63 3.87 -9.87
CA LEU A 50 -0.75 4.24 -8.75
C LEU A 50 0.70 3.79 -8.93
N ASN A 51 0.90 2.65 -9.57
CA ASN A 51 2.21 2.05 -9.78
C ASN A 51 2.34 1.53 -11.22
N PRO A 52 2.78 2.36 -12.18
CA PRO A 52 2.91 1.94 -13.59
C PRO A 52 3.80 0.71 -13.80
N LYS A 53 4.72 0.40 -12.89
CA LYS A 53 5.58 -0.78 -12.99
C LYS A 53 4.81 -2.11 -12.90
N ILE A 54 3.61 -2.09 -12.34
CA ILE A 54 2.74 -3.27 -12.28
C ILE A 54 2.36 -3.77 -13.69
N GLN A 55 2.35 -2.86 -14.69
CA GLN A 55 2.03 -3.20 -16.08
C GLN A 55 3.07 -4.10 -16.75
N SER A 56 4.26 -4.27 -16.16
CA SER A 56 5.27 -5.22 -16.65
C SER A 56 4.99 -6.67 -16.22
N LEU A 57 3.99 -6.89 -15.38
CA LEU A 57 3.60 -8.22 -14.89
C LEU A 57 2.64 -8.91 -15.86
N SER A 58 2.51 -10.23 -15.73
CA SER A 58 1.47 -10.96 -16.46
C SER A 58 0.07 -10.55 -15.97
N LYS A 59 -0.94 -10.74 -16.82
CA LYS A 59 -2.34 -10.44 -16.48
C LYS A 59 -2.77 -11.20 -15.23
N GLU A 60 -2.40 -12.45 -15.09
CA GLU A 60 -2.72 -13.31 -13.95
C GLU A 60 -2.12 -12.77 -12.64
N GLN A 61 -0.86 -12.31 -12.70
CA GLN A 61 -0.20 -11.68 -11.55
C GLN A 61 -0.88 -10.39 -11.13
N ILE A 62 -1.22 -9.53 -12.10
CA ILE A 62 -1.95 -8.27 -11.82
C ILE A 62 -3.31 -8.55 -11.18
N MET A 63 -4.06 -9.54 -11.70
CA MET A 63 -5.36 -9.93 -11.15
C MET A 63 -5.24 -10.51 -9.74
N SER A 64 -4.20 -11.29 -9.46
CA SER A 64 -3.92 -11.82 -8.13
C SER A 64 -3.64 -10.69 -7.13
N ILE A 65 -2.81 -9.72 -7.49
CA ILE A 65 -2.51 -8.54 -6.68
C ILE A 65 -3.79 -7.73 -6.41
N ALA A 66 -4.60 -7.50 -7.43
CA ALA A 66 -5.85 -6.76 -7.34
C ALA A 66 -6.87 -7.46 -6.41
N LYS A 67 -7.00 -8.79 -6.52
CA LYS A 67 -7.86 -9.57 -5.63
C LYS A 67 -7.44 -9.45 -4.16
N GLU A 68 -6.14 -9.60 -3.87
CA GLU A 68 -5.62 -9.45 -2.52
C GLU A 68 -5.79 -8.03 -1.96
N SER A 69 -5.64 -6.99 -2.80
CA SER A 69 -5.90 -5.60 -2.43
C SER A 69 -7.36 -5.40 -2.02
N LEU A 70 -8.32 -5.91 -2.81
CA LEU A 70 -9.74 -5.83 -2.49
C LEU A 70 -10.11 -6.58 -1.22
N ILE A 71 -9.52 -7.75 -0.98
CA ILE A 71 -9.74 -8.50 0.28
C ILE A 71 -9.30 -7.65 1.48
N LYS A 72 -8.11 -7.03 1.41
CA LYS A 72 -7.62 -6.14 2.47
C LYS A 72 -8.54 -4.94 2.69
N GLU A 73 -8.97 -4.30 1.61
CA GLU A 73 -9.90 -3.17 1.65
C GLU A 73 -11.24 -3.54 2.30
N LYS A 74 -11.83 -4.69 1.92
CA LYS A 74 -13.08 -5.17 2.52
C LYS A 74 -12.95 -5.52 3.99
N ILE A 75 -11.82 -6.10 4.41
CA ILE A 75 -11.54 -6.36 5.83
C ILE A 75 -11.55 -5.04 6.61
N LYS A 76 -10.81 -4.03 6.16
CA LYS A 76 -10.77 -2.70 6.78
C LYS A 76 -12.15 -2.05 6.80
N LYS A 77 -12.85 -2.04 5.65
CA LYS A 77 -14.20 -1.48 5.52
C LYS A 77 -15.18 -2.13 6.51
N ASN A 78 -15.21 -3.47 6.59
CA ASN A 78 -16.11 -4.19 7.49
C ASN A 78 -15.83 -3.88 8.96
N GLU A 79 -14.58 -3.71 9.34
CA GLU A 79 -14.23 -3.26 10.69
C GLU A 79 -14.71 -1.83 10.95
N LEU A 80 -14.47 -0.91 10.02
CA LEU A 80 -14.87 0.49 10.14
C LEU A 80 -16.39 0.65 10.29
N LEU A 81 -17.18 -0.12 9.54
CA LEU A 81 -18.65 -0.06 9.60
C LEU A 81 -19.24 -0.44 10.94
N LYS A 82 -18.47 -1.06 11.85
CA LYS A 82 -18.89 -1.29 13.25
C LYS A 82 -18.90 -0.01 14.08
N PHE A 83 -18.18 1.03 13.68
CA PHE A 83 -17.95 2.25 14.46
C PHE A 83 -18.47 3.50 13.78
N ILE A 84 -18.44 3.55 12.44
CA ILE A 84 -18.72 4.76 11.66
C ILE A 84 -19.56 4.47 10.41
N LYS A 85 -20.19 5.51 9.87
CA LYS A 85 -20.75 5.51 8.52
C LYS A 85 -19.71 6.04 7.53
N LEU A 86 -19.64 5.44 6.36
CA LEU A 86 -18.81 5.88 5.24
C LEU A 86 -19.63 6.68 4.24
N GLY A 87 -18.98 7.52 3.43
CA GLY A 87 -19.62 8.34 2.38
C GLY A 87 -20.06 9.72 2.83
N GLU A 88 -19.78 10.12 4.08
CA GLU A 88 -20.07 11.47 4.56
C GLU A 88 -18.98 12.46 4.11
N LYS A 89 -19.40 13.62 3.59
CA LYS A 89 -18.46 14.70 3.23
C LYS A 89 -17.72 15.19 4.49
N ASN A 90 -16.41 15.34 4.34
CA ASN A 90 -15.54 15.76 5.41
C ASN A 90 -14.36 16.55 4.83
N ASP A 91 -14.10 17.75 5.34
CA ASP A 91 -12.97 18.61 4.93
C ASP A 91 -11.61 17.92 5.10
N PHE A 92 -11.52 16.99 6.05
CA PHE A 92 -10.33 16.17 6.24
C PHE A 92 -10.10 15.22 5.06
N LEU A 93 -11.16 14.63 4.51
CA LEU A 93 -11.07 13.76 3.33
C LEU A 93 -10.60 14.55 2.10
N ASP A 94 -11.06 15.80 1.92
CA ASP A 94 -10.61 16.69 0.84
C ASP A 94 -9.10 17.00 0.98
N SER A 95 -8.64 17.22 2.21
CA SER A 95 -7.22 17.40 2.50
C SER A 95 -6.40 16.14 2.19
N MET A 96 -6.92 14.96 2.52
CA MET A 96 -6.27 13.68 2.21
C MET A 96 -6.24 13.42 0.71
N LEU A 97 -7.31 13.71 -0.02
CA LEU A 97 -7.34 13.64 -1.48
C LEU A 97 -6.28 14.56 -2.10
N LYS A 98 -6.17 15.79 -1.59
CA LYS A 98 -5.15 16.75 -2.04
C LYS A 98 -3.73 16.22 -1.81
N ASN A 99 -3.46 15.67 -0.64
CA ASN A 99 -2.15 15.08 -0.33
C ASN A 99 -1.87 13.85 -1.20
N PHE A 100 -2.90 13.06 -1.48
CA PHE A 100 -2.80 11.86 -2.31
C PHE A 100 -2.38 12.18 -3.74
N TYR A 101 -3.09 13.08 -4.44
CA TYR A 101 -2.73 13.42 -5.81
C TYR A 101 -1.39 14.19 -5.90
N LYS A 102 -1.05 15.00 -4.89
CA LYS A 102 0.26 15.64 -4.81
C LYS A 102 1.41 14.64 -4.65
N LYS A 103 1.21 13.56 -3.87
CA LYS A 103 2.19 12.48 -3.76
C LYS A 103 2.44 11.77 -5.10
N LEU A 104 1.46 11.78 -5.99
CA LEU A 104 1.57 11.28 -7.36
C LEU A 104 2.08 12.34 -8.35
N ASN A 105 2.56 13.51 -7.85
CA ASN A 105 3.10 14.64 -8.62
C ASN A 105 2.07 15.37 -9.50
N PHE A 106 0.78 15.33 -9.15
CA PHE A 106 -0.23 16.18 -9.80
C PHE A 106 -0.37 17.52 -9.08
N ASN A 107 -0.46 18.61 -9.84
CA ASN A 107 -0.53 19.97 -9.29
C ASN A 107 -1.94 20.32 -8.78
N ASN A 108 -2.96 19.78 -9.43
CA ASN A 108 -4.36 20.05 -9.12
C ASN A 108 -5.26 18.83 -9.35
N LEU A 109 -6.49 18.92 -8.85
CA LEU A 109 -7.47 17.84 -8.90
C LEU A 109 -7.90 17.51 -10.35
N GLU A 110 -7.96 18.49 -11.24
CA GLU A 110 -8.39 18.28 -12.62
C GLU A 110 -7.35 17.48 -13.43
N GLU A 111 -6.05 17.78 -13.25
CA GLU A 111 -4.98 16.96 -13.81
C GLU A 111 -5.09 15.50 -13.34
N PHE A 112 -5.32 15.31 -12.05
CA PHE A 112 -5.46 13.96 -11.48
C PHE A 112 -6.69 13.23 -12.02
N LYS A 113 -7.82 13.92 -12.13
CA LYS A 113 -9.05 13.37 -12.70
C LYS A 113 -8.87 12.95 -14.17
N ASN A 114 -8.23 13.79 -14.97
CA ASN A 114 -7.91 13.49 -16.37
C ASN A 114 -6.96 12.29 -16.48
N TYR A 115 -5.98 12.19 -15.58
CA TYR A 115 -5.12 11.03 -15.50
C TYR A 115 -5.88 9.74 -15.21
N LEU A 116 -6.80 9.75 -14.24
CA LEU A 116 -7.64 8.59 -13.89
C LEU A 116 -8.51 8.15 -15.06
N ALA A 117 -9.00 9.08 -15.87
CA ALA A 117 -9.84 8.78 -17.03
C ALA A 117 -9.09 7.90 -18.07
N ASN A 118 -7.76 8.01 -18.19
CA ASN A 118 -6.94 7.15 -19.05
C ASN A 118 -6.98 5.67 -18.64
N PHE A 119 -7.36 5.40 -17.40
CA PHE A 119 -7.52 4.04 -16.85
C PHE A 119 -9.01 3.64 -16.75
N ASN A 120 -9.94 4.46 -17.28
CA ASN A 120 -11.38 4.29 -17.08
C ASN A 120 -11.76 4.21 -15.58
N LEU A 121 -11.12 5.04 -14.74
CA LEU A 121 -11.41 5.17 -13.32
C LEU A 121 -12.14 6.48 -13.04
N SER A 122 -13.17 6.42 -12.21
CA SER A 122 -13.83 7.62 -11.71
C SER A 122 -13.12 8.15 -10.46
N LEU A 123 -13.12 9.48 -10.32
CA LEU A 123 -12.60 10.12 -9.09
C LEU A 123 -13.34 9.62 -7.84
N ASN A 124 -14.66 9.37 -7.93
CA ASN A 124 -15.48 8.89 -6.82
C ASN A 124 -15.05 7.51 -6.32
N GLU A 125 -14.62 6.60 -7.21
CA GLU A 125 -14.09 5.30 -6.82
C GLU A 125 -12.81 5.45 -6.03
N VAL A 126 -11.92 6.34 -6.48
CA VAL A 126 -10.67 6.63 -5.78
C VAL A 126 -10.91 7.29 -4.42
N ILE A 127 -11.85 8.24 -4.34
CA ILE A 127 -12.24 8.89 -3.07
C ILE A 127 -12.73 7.86 -2.05
N LYS A 128 -13.57 6.89 -2.44
CA LYS A 128 -14.02 5.82 -1.52
C LYS A 128 -12.85 5.01 -0.95
N LYS A 129 -11.85 4.72 -1.76
CA LYS A 129 -10.63 3.99 -1.32
C LYS A 129 -9.79 4.83 -0.36
N ILE A 130 -9.60 6.13 -0.67
CA ILE A 130 -8.91 7.07 0.22
C ILE A 130 -9.67 7.20 1.54
N GLU A 131 -11.00 7.25 1.51
CA GLU A 131 -11.83 7.31 2.70
C GLU A 131 -11.59 6.10 3.62
N ILE A 132 -11.62 4.88 3.09
CA ILE A 132 -11.38 3.67 3.89
C ILE A 132 -10.02 3.72 4.57
N GLU A 133 -8.94 4.07 3.85
CA GLU A 133 -7.61 4.17 4.42
C GLU A 133 -7.50 5.29 5.46
N THR A 134 -8.09 6.46 5.18
CA THR A 134 -8.10 7.59 6.09
C THR A 134 -8.85 7.26 7.38
N ARG A 135 -10.06 6.70 7.27
CA ARG A 135 -10.88 6.31 8.42
C ARG A 135 -10.25 5.15 9.20
N TRP A 136 -9.55 4.24 8.53
CA TRP A 136 -8.77 3.22 9.21
C TRP A 136 -7.67 3.84 10.09
N ASN A 137 -6.92 4.80 9.58
CA ASN A 137 -5.88 5.48 10.35
C ASN A 137 -6.47 6.29 11.53
N GLU A 138 -7.64 6.93 11.34
CA GLU A 138 -8.39 7.58 12.42
C GLU A 138 -8.83 6.58 13.50
N LEU A 139 -9.34 5.42 13.11
CA LEU A 139 -9.72 4.35 14.04
C LEU A 139 -8.52 3.88 14.86
N ILE A 140 -7.39 3.59 14.20
CA ILE A 140 -6.16 3.18 14.87
C ILE A 140 -5.68 4.26 15.83
N PHE A 141 -5.69 5.51 15.41
CA PHE A 141 -5.35 6.64 16.30
C PHE A 141 -6.28 6.70 17.51
N SER A 142 -7.59 6.62 17.30
CA SER A 142 -8.58 6.65 18.38
C SER A 142 -8.37 5.53 19.39
N LEU A 143 -8.10 4.31 18.93
CA LEU A 143 -7.94 3.15 19.80
C LEU A 143 -6.60 3.09 20.53
N TYR A 144 -5.53 3.59 19.92
CA TYR A 144 -4.17 3.30 20.39
C TYR A 144 -3.32 4.53 20.71
N ASN A 145 -3.74 5.76 20.38
CA ASN A 145 -2.94 6.96 20.62
C ASN A 145 -2.50 7.12 22.08
N ASN A 146 -3.38 6.75 23.04
CA ASN A 146 -3.07 6.83 24.48
C ASN A 146 -2.07 5.74 24.95
N GLN A 147 -1.80 4.74 24.10
CA GLN A 147 -0.83 3.67 24.37
C GLN A 147 0.53 3.97 23.70
N VAL A 148 0.61 5.10 22.97
CA VAL A 148 1.84 5.50 22.30
C VAL A 148 2.74 6.24 23.30
N GLU A 149 3.69 5.53 23.87
CA GLU A 149 4.73 6.09 24.72
C GLU A 149 5.95 6.49 23.88
N ILE A 150 6.39 7.75 24.02
CA ILE A 150 7.56 8.29 23.34
C ILE A 150 8.58 8.73 24.40
N ASN A 151 9.78 8.14 24.33
CA ASN A 151 10.86 8.53 25.22
C ASN A 151 11.58 9.76 24.66
N ILE A 152 11.08 10.95 25.03
CA ILE A 152 11.63 12.25 24.60
C ILE A 152 13.08 12.42 25.05
N GLU A 153 13.43 11.95 26.24
CA GLU A 153 14.82 12.03 26.74
C GLU A 153 15.80 11.26 25.84
N LYS A 154 15.40 10.05 25.39
CA LYS A 154 16.16 9.26 24.43
C LYS A 154 16.32 10.00 23.10
N LEU A 155 15.25 10.63 22.60
CA LEU A 155 15.30 11.41 21.35
C LEU A 155 16.22 12.63 21.50
N ASN A 156 16.16 13.34 22.62
CA ASN A 156 17.06 14.45 22.92
C ASN A 156 18.53 14.01 23.01
N LYS A 157 18.83 12.89 23.68
CA LYS A 157 20.19 12.32 23.72
C LYS A 157 20.68 11.95 22.31
N GLN A 158 19.81 11.40 21.47
CA GLN A 158 20.12 11.12 20.06
C GLN A 158 20.43 12.41 19.29
N LEU A 159 19.73 13.50 19.50
CA LEU A 159 19.99 14.79 18.87
C LEU A 159 21.27 15.45 19.40
N SER A 160 21.50 15.42 20.71
CA SER A 160 22.65 16.07 21.34
C SER A 160 23.98 15.39 20.97
N SER A 161 23.98 14.07 20.80
CA SER A 161 25.16 13.34 20.30
C SER A 161 25.49 13.64 18.83
N LYS A 162 24.59 14.35 18.11
CA LYS A 162 24.70 14.69 16.70
C LYS A 162 25.35 16.03 16.38
N ASN A 163 25.69 16.84 17.38
CA ASN A 163 26.10 18.25 17.19
C ASN A 163 27.30 18.48 16.25
N ASN A 164 27.94 17.42 15.72
CA ASN A 164 29.02 17.50 14.73
C ASN A 164 29.01 16.35 13.68
N GLN A 165 27.91 15.62 13.50
CA GLN A 165 27.89 14.46 12.60
C GLN A 165 26.99 14.66 11.39
N GLU A 166 27.41 14.12 10.26
CA GLU A 166 26.58 14.01 9.04
C GLU A 166 25.40 13.06 9.31
N LYS A 167 24.21 13.42 8.85
CA LYS A 167 23.05 12.52 8.82
C LYS A 167 23.26 11.50 7.72
N GLU A 168 23.22 10.24 8.05
CA GLU A 168 23.16 9.17 7.08
C GLU A 168 21.69 8.79 6.85
N LEU A 169 21.22 8.99 5.63
CA LEU A 169 19.84 8.75 5.21
C LEU A 169 19.79 7.56 4.27
N TYR A 170 18.81 6.68 4.49
CA TYR A 170 18.50 5.53 3.65
C TYR A 170 17.16 5.75 2.96
N PHE A 171 17.11 5.59 1.64
CA PHE A 171 15.85 5.48 0.92
C PHE A 171 15.41 4.02 0.97
N LEU A 172 14.30 3.75 1.66
CA LEU A 172 13.87 2.38 1.95
C LEU A 172 12.53 2.04 1.31
N TYR A 173 12.38 0.76 0.99
CA TYR A 173 11.11 0.11 0.72
C TYR A 173 10.88 -1.00 1.75
N GLU A 174 9.61 -1.32 2.02
CA GLU A 174 9.22 -2.37 2.98
C GLU A 174 8.24 -3.37 2.42
N ILE A 175 8.31 -4.59 2.92
CA ILE A 175 7.26 -5.60 2.84
C ILE A 175 6.96 -6.05 4.27
N LEU A 176 5.75 -5.74 4.75
CA LEU A 176 5.26 -6.18 6.04
C LEU A 176 4.36 -7.40 5.86
N PHE A 177 4.63 -8.45 6.62
CA PHE A 177 3.79 -9.65 6.61
C PHE A 177 3.66 -10.24 8.01
N SER A 178 2.64 -11.05 8.23
CA SER A 178 2.43 -11.75 9.49
C SER A 178 2.33 -13.25 9.28
N ALA A 179 2.70 -14.00 10.31
CA ALA A 179 2.56 -15.45 10.34
C ALA A 179 2.09 -15.90 11.73
N GLN A 180 1.14 -16.84 11.77
CA GLN A 180 0.56 -17.34 13.02
C GLN A 180 1.51 -18.28 13.76
N ASN A 181 2.39 -18.96 13.04
CA ASN A 181 3.36 -19.92 13.58
C ASN A 181 4.59 -20.00 12.65
N LYS A 182 5.61 -20.76 13.10
CA LYS A 182 6.87 -20.92 12.38
C LYS A 182 6.70 -21.51 10.97
N SER A 183 5.86 -22.52 10.80
CA SER A 183 5.63 -23.16 9.49
C SER A 183 5.01 -22.17 8.49
N LYS A 184 4.02 -21.37 8.93
CA LYS A 184 3.42 -20.31 8.10
C LYS A 184 4.41 -19.18 7.80
N TYR A 185 5.30 -18.85 8.73
CA TYR A 185 6.39 -17.90 8.47
C TYR A 185 7.29 -18.38 7.32
N GLU A 186 7.78 -19.61 7.39
CA GLU A 186 8.64 -20.18 6.37
C GLU A 186 7.96 -20.21 5.00
N GLU A 187 6.69 -20.66 4.94
CA GLU A 187 5.90 -20.67 3.70
C GLU A 187 5.76 -19.29 3.08
N ILE A 188 5.35 -18.29 3.88
CA ILE A 188 5.10 -16.93 3.37
C ILE A 188 6.42 -16.26 2.98
N TYR A 189 7.47 -16.42 3.78
CA TYR A 189 8.77 -15.80 3.52
C TYR A 189 9.43 -16.37 2.27
N GLU A 190 9.36 -17.68 2.02
CA GLU A 190 9.86 -18.29 0.77
C GLU A 190 9.07 -17.77 -0.45
N LYS A 191 7.73 -17.63 -0.35
CA LYS A 191 6.93 -17.01 -1.41
C LYS A 191 7.35 -15.56 -1.68
N ILE A 192 7.62 -14.78 -0.64
CA ILE A 192 8.10 -13.39 -0.76
C ILE A 192 9.46 -13.37 -1.46
N LYS A 193 10.42 -14.19 -1.05
CA LYS A 193 11.75 -14.27 -1.68
C LYS A 193 11.67 -14.64 -3.16
N LYS A 194 10.90 -15.67 -3.47
CA LYS A 194 10.67 -16.10 -4.85
C LYS A 194 10.05 -14.98 -5.68
N SER A 195 9.02 -14.34 -5.15
CA SER A 195 8.33 -13.22 -5.80
C SER A 195 9.25 -12.02 -6.02
N ILE A 196 10.13 -11.68 -5.04
CA ILE A 196 11.11 -10.60 -5.22
C ILE A 196 12.02 -10.88 -6.42
N ASN A 197 12.46 -12.12 -6.60
CA ASN A 197 13.32 -12.51 -7.72
C ASN A 197 12.58 -12.50 -9.06
N GLU A 198 11.31 -12.92 -9.09
CA GLU A 198 10.52 -13.04 -10.32
C GLU A 198 9.93 -11.70 -10.79
N ILE A 199 9.38 -10.92 -9.90
CA ILE A 199 8.61 -9.72 -10.24
C ILE A 199 9.13 -8.43 -9.59
N GLY A 200 10.21 -8.52 -8.82
CA GLY A 200 10.86 -7.41 -8.14
C GLY A 200 10.18 -6.99 -6.84
N PHE A 201 10.91 -6.24 -6.01
CA PHE A 201 10.52 -5.88 -4.65
C PHE A 201 9.18 -5.10 -4.58
N LYS A 202 9.02 -4.09 -5.44
CA LYS A 202 7.83 -3.19 -5.41
C LYS A 202 6.53 -3.96 -5.73
N ASN A 203 6.57 -4.84 -6.73
CA ASN A 203 5.42 -5.67 -7.08
C ASN A 203 5.13 -6.72 -6.00
N THR A 204 6.17 -7.28 -5.39
CA THR A 204 6.02 -8.18 -4.26
C THR A 204 5.42 -7.47 -3.04
N ALA A 205 5.78 -6.21 -2.80
CA ALA A 205 5.13 -5.41 -1.75
C ALA A 205 3.64 -5.21 -2.01
N ASN A 206 3.23 -4.90 -3.25
CA ASN A 206 1.82 -4.82 -3.61
C ASN A 206 1.06 -6.13 -3.33
N LEU A 207 1.69 -7.28 -3.57
CA LEU A 207 1.06 -8.60 -3.43
C LEU A 207 1.01 -9.06 -1.96
N TYR A 208 2.13 -8.98 -1.24
CA TYR A 208 2.28 -9.63 0.06
C TYR A 208 2.25 -8.68 1.26
N SER A 209 2.60 -7.39 1.07
CA SER A 209 2.66 -6.47 2.19
C SER A 209 1.28 -6.11 2.73
N ILE A 210 1.14 -6.12 4.04
CA ILE A 210 -0.07 -5.68 4.76
C ILE A 210 0.05 -4.23 5.24
N SER A 211 1.14 -3.54 4.89
CA SER A 211 1.36 -2.12 5.14
C SER A 211 0.55 -1.25 4.17
N ASP A 212 0.21 -0.04 4.60
CA ASP A 212 -0.42 0.98 3.75
C ASP A 212 0.50 1.45 2.61
N SER A 213 1.82 1.33 2.80
CA SER A 213 2.82 1.59 1.76
C SER A 213 2.75 0.59 0.60
N ALA A 214 2.11 -0.57 0.78
CA ALA A 214 1.99 -1.62 -0.23
C ALA A 214 1.50 -1.08 -1.59
N LYS A 215 0.48 -0.21 -1.60
CA LYS A 215 -0.11 0.39 -2.81
C LYS A 215 0.92 1.17 -3.65
N PHE A 216 1.97 1.69 -2.99
CA PHE A 216 3.09 2.41 -3.60
C PHE A 216 4.35 1.54 -3.73
N GLY A 217 4.18 0.22 -3.76
CA GLY A 217 5.29 -0.74 -3.86
C GLY A 217 6.14 -0.82 -2.58
N GLY A 218 5.57 -0.46 -1.43
CA GLY A 218 6.25 -0.50 -0.13
C GLY A 218 7.16 0.71 0.14
N GLU A 219 7.01 1.83 -0.57
CA GLU A 219 7.89 2.98 -0.42
C GLU A 219 7.74 3.68 0.94
N LEU A 220 8.86 3.76 1.67
CA LEU A 220 8.99 4.51 2.93
C LEU A 220 9.65 5.89 2.72
N GLY A 221 10.41 6.05 1.64
CA GLY A 221 11.19 7.26 1.36
C GLY A 221 12.49 7.35 2.15
N TRP A 222 12.99 8.59 2.33
CA TRP A 222 14.25 8.86 3.05
C TRP A 222 14.06 8.79 4.56
N ILE A 223 14.73 7.84 5.19
CA ILE A 223 14.72 7.62 6.65
C ILE A 223 16.13 7.85 7.20
N ASN A 224 16.22 8.66 8.26
CA ASN A 224 17.47 8.83 8.97
C ASN A 224 17.83 7.51 9.67
N LYS A 225 19.06 7.03 9.47
CA LYS A 225 19.64 5.84 10.09
C LYS A 225 19.37 5.76 11.60
N GLN A 226 19.40 6.88 12.26
CA GLN A 226 19.25 6.96 13.72
C GLN A 226 17.79 6.81 14.19
N ASN A 227 16.81 6.90 13.28
CA ASN A 227 15.39 6.66 13.56
C ASN A 227 15.01 5.18 13.48
N LEU A 228 15.95 4.36 13.03
CA LEU A 228 15.76 2.92 12.93
C LEU A 228 16.09 2.28 14.29
N ASN A 229 15.27 1.30 14.69
CA ASN A 229 15.59 0.54 15.88
C ASN A 229 16.86 -0.30 15.65
N LYS A 230 17.51 -0.70 16.75
CA LYS A 230 18.79 -1.42 16.69
C LYS A 230 18.71 -2.68 15.82
N LYS A 231 17.63 -3.47 15.93
CA LYS A 231 17.47 -4.71 15.15
C LYS A 231 17.42 -4.46 13.64
N ILE A 232 16.71 -3.42 13.22
CA ILE A 232 16.65 -3.00 11.82
C ILE A 232 18.00 -2.44 11.39
N LEU A 233 18.58 -1.56 12.21
CA LEU A 233 19.85 -0.92 11.92
C LEU A 233 20.98 -1.94 11.69
N ASP A 234 21.11 -2.92 12.57
CA ASP A 234 22.13 -3.97 12.47
C ASP A 234 22.01 -4.76 11.15
N LYS A 235 20.78 -4.94 10.63
CA LYS A 235 20.54 -5.66 9.39
C LYS A 235 20.76 -4.80 8.14
N ILE A 236 20.34 -3.53 8.12
CA ILE A 236 20.42 -2.71 6.92
C ILE A 236 21.78 -2.01 6.73
N THR A 237 22.57 -1.85 7.79
CA THR A 237 23.87 -1.17 7.71
C THR A 237 24.86 -1.93 6.82
N ILE A 238 24.79 -3.26 6.82
CA ILE A 238 25.65 -4.14 6.03
C ILE A 238 25.21 -4.27 4.56
N LEU A 239 23.97 -3.86 4.24
CA LEU A 239 23.42 -3.95 2.88
C LEU A 239 24.00 -2.86 1.98
N GLN A 240 24.18 -3.17 0.71
CA GLN A 240 24.52 -2.20 -0.34
C GLN A 240 23.25 -1.59 -0.96
N ILE A 241 23.42 -0.59 -1.81
CA ILE A 241 22.31 -0.04 -2.60
C ILE A 241 21.82 -1.12 -3.55
N GLY A 242 20.51 -1.39 -3.53
CA GLY A 242 19.85 -2.45 -4.27
C GLY A 242 19.55 -3.71 -3.45
N ASP A 243 20.28 -3.94 -2.36
CA ASP A 243 20.14 -5.14 -1.53
C ASP A 243 18.82 -5.18 -0.75
N VAL A 244 18.39 -6.42 -0.46
CA VAL A 244 17.20 -6.75 0.32
C VAL A 244 17.61 -7.45 1.60
N SER A 245 17.03 -7.04 2.72
CA SER A 245 17.28 -7.68 4.02
C SER A 245 16.61 -9.06 4.11
N GLU A 246 17.07 -9.87 5.05
CA GLU A 246 16.24 -10.95 5.59
C GLU A 246 15.01 -10.38 6.28
N ALA A 247 14.03 -11.26 6.56
CA ALA A 247 12.86 -10.88 7.36
C ALA A 247 13.28 -10.55 8.81
N ILE A 248 12.93 -9.36 9.27
CA ILE A 248 13.25 -8.85 10.60
C ILE A 248 11.98 -8.90 11.44
N PRO A 249 11.99 -9.55 12.61
CA PRO A 249 10.82 -9.60 13.48
C PRO A 249 10.54 -8.21 14.09
N ILE A 250 9.27 -7.80 14.01
CA ILE A 250 8.72 -6.59 14.61
C ILE A 250 7.44 -6.91 15.39
N PRO A 251 6.94 -6.02 16.25
CA PRO A 251 5.63 -6.22 16.88
C PRO A 251 4.53 -6.44 15.81
N GLY A 252 3.82 -7.55 15.92
CA GLY A 252 2.73 -7.92 15.01
C GLY A 252 3.12 -8.66 13.74
N GLY A 253 4.42 -8.89 13.47
CA GLY A 253 4.83 -9.63 12.28
C GLY A 253 6.31 -9.51 11.93
N TYR A 254 6.58 -9.41 10.65
CA TYR A 254 7.91 -9.36 10.07
C TYR A 254 8.00 -8.27 9.01
N ILE A 255 9.17 -7.67 8.90
CA ILE A 255 9.49 -6.68 7.87
C ILE A 255 10.68 -7.13 7.03
N VAL A 256 10.57 -7.05 5.72
CA VAL A 256 11.67 -7.15 4.76
C VAL A 256 11.91 -5.75 4.21
N LEU A 257 13.16 -5.30 4.20
CA LEU A 257 13.55 -3.97 3.75
C LEU A 257 14.44 -4.06 2.52
N LYS A 258 14.26 -3.13 1.59
CA LYS A 258 15.19 -2.90 0.48
C LYS A 258 15.84 -1.53 0.63
N VAL A 259 17.16 -1.48 0.51
CA VAL A 259 17.92 -0.23 0.45
C VAL A 259 17.97 0.24 -1.00
N GLU A 260 17.18 1.24 -1.36
CA GLU A 260 17.17 1.77 -2.72
C GLU A 260 18.27 2.80 -2.96
N ASN A 261 18.60 3.60 -1.93
CA ASN A 261 19.65 4.60 -2.00
C ASN A 261 20.17 4.98 -0.60
N LYS A 262 21.35 5.61 -0.54
CA LYS A 262 21.97 6.14 0.68
C LYS A 262 22.54 7.51 0.38
N LYS A 263 22.42 8.45 1.33
CA LYS A 263 23.09 9.76 1.24
C LYS A 263 23.50 10.25 2.62
N LYS A 264 24.46 11.16 2.63
CA LYS A 264 24.89 11.89 3.82
C LYS A 264 24.52 13.35 3.68
N GLU A 265 23.97 13.94 4.72
CA GLU A 265 23.60 15.36 4.78
C GLU A 265 24.22 16.00 6.02
N LYS A 266 24.72 17.24 5.89
CA LYS A 266 25.19 18.02 7.04
C LYS A 266 23.99 18.50 7.86
N ILE A 267 24.12 18.47 9.19
CA ILE A 267 23.07 18.96 10.10
C ILE A 267 23.25 20.47 10.26
N ASP A 268 22.25 21.25 9.94
CA ASP A 268 22.22 22.69 10.25
C ASP A 268 21.81 22.88 11.72
N LYS A 269 22.69 23.57 12.51
CA LYS A 269 22.50 23.76 13.94
C LYS A 269 21.27 24.61 14.32
N LYS A 270 20.71 25.36 13.36
CA LYS A 270 19.58 26.25 13.61
C LYS A 270 18.23 25.55 13.78
N ASP A 271 18.14 24.24 13.55
CA ASP A 271 16.87 23.53 13.38
C ASP A 271 16.64 22.38 14.37
N LEU A 272 17.36 22.38 15.50
CA LEU A 272 17.31 21.27 16.49
C LEU A 272 15.91 21.04 17.07
N GLN A 273 15.13 22.10 17.31
CA GLN A 273 13.76 21.93 17.82
C GLN A 273 12.83 21.33 16.77
N ASN A 274 12.87 21.84 15.55
CA ASN A 274 12.09 21.29 14.44
C ASN A 274 12.48 19.84 14.13
N GLU A 275 13.77 19.49 14.32
CA GLU A 275 14.22 18.12 14.16
C GLU A 275 13.71 17.20 15.28
N LEU A 276 13.67 17.70 16.52
CA LEU A 276 13.07 16.96 17.64
C LEU A 276 11.59 16.69 17.38
N ASP A 277 10.84 17.70 16.97
CA ASP A 277 9.42 17.59 16.68
C ASP A 277 9.15 16.58 15.54
N LYS A 278 9.99 16.60 14.50
CA LYS A 278 9.94 15.59 13.43
C LYS A 278 10.20 14.18 13.96
N LEU A 279 11.21 14.01 14.83
CA LEU A 279 11.53 12.72 15.43
C LEU A 279 10.39 12.19 16.30
N ILE A 280 9.76 13.05 17.09
CA ILE A 280 8.58 12.71 17.90
C ILE A 280 7.44 12.24 16.99
N GLN A 281 7.13 12.98 15.93
CA GLN A 281 6.08 12.59 14.99
C GLN A 281 6.39 11.27 14.26
N MET A 282 7.64 11.07 13.86
CA MET A 282 8.06 9.83 13.21
C MET A 282 7.93 8.63 14.14
N GLU A 283 8.37 8.75 15.40
CA GLU A 283 8.26 7.65 16.37
C GLU A 283 6.79 7.36 16.73
N LYS A 284 5.95 8.42 16.81
CA LYS A 284 4.51 8.28 17.00
C LYS A 284 3.85 7.54 15.83
N ASN A 285 4.13 7.96 14.62
CA ASN A 285 3.59 7.32 13.41
C ASN A 285 4.04 5.86 13.30
N LYS A 286 5.31 5.58 13.62
CA LYS A 286 5.83 4.21 13.64
C LYS A 286 5.06 3.33 14.63
N LYS A 287 4.84 3.80 15.86
CA LYS A 287 4.05 3.09 16.87
C LYS A 287 2.61 2.85 16.42
N LEU A 288 1.96 3.87 15.83
CA LEU A 288 0.62 3.72 15.29
C LEU A 288 0.56 2.72 14.14
N ASN A 289 1.57 2.68 13.28
CA ASN A 289 1.66 1.67 12.21
C ASN A 289 1.84 0.24 12.78
N GLU A 290 2.64 0.08 13.85
CA GLU A 290 2.75 -1.21 14.56
C GLU A 290 1.38 -1.64 15.12
N PHE A 291 0.63 -0.72 15.75
CA PHE A 291 -0.74 -1.01 16.22
C PHE A 291 -1.71 -1.28 15.08
N SER A 292 -1.62 -0.56 13.97
CA SER A 292 -2.42 -0.82 12.77
C SER A 292 -2.21 -2.25 12.26
N LEU A 293 -0.97 -2.70 12.20
CA LEU A 293 -0.61 -4.04 11.80
C LEU A 293 -1.20 -5.11 12.74
N ILE A 294 -1.05 -4.91 14.04
CA ILE A 294 -1.58 -5.81 15.07
C ILE A 294 -3.11 -5.88 14.98
N HIS A 295 -3.76 -4.71 14.88
CA HIS A 295 -5.23 -4.62 14.78
C HIS A 295 -5.75 -5.29 13.50
N PHE A 296 -5.13 -5.00 12.35
CA PHE A 296 -5.49 -5.61 11.07
C PHE A 296 -5.39 -7.14 11.13
N ASN A 297 -4.30 -7.68 11.70
CA ASN A 297 -4.13 -9.12 11.84
C ASN A 297 -5.20 -9.75 12.74
N LYS A 298 -5.55 -9.09 13.85
CA LYS A 298 -6.62 -9.53 14.74
C LYS A 298 -7.97 -9.58 14.00
N VAL A 299 -8.28 -8.55 13.20
CA VAL A 299 -9.51 -8.49 12.40
C VAL A 299 -9.50 -9.58 11.32
N LYS A 300 -8.39 -9.73 10.59
CA LYS A 300 -8.23 -10.71 9.51
C LYS A 300 -8.44 -12.15 9.98
N VAL A 301 -7.90 -12.51 11.15
CA VAL A 301 -8.06 -13.88 11.72
C VAL A 301 -9.54 -14.19 12.01
N ASN A 302 -10.34 -13.18 12.36
CA ASN A 302 -11.76 -13.30 12.65
C ASN A 302 -12.66 -13.06 11.42
N THR A 303 -12.07 -12.89 10.24
CA THR A 303 -12.79 -12.66 8.98
C THR A 303 -12.88 -13.95 8.19
N ASN A 304 -14.07 -14.33 7.77
CA ASN A 304 -14.26 -15.47 6.87
C ASN A 304 -13.94 -15.06 5.44
N ILE A 305 -12.96 -15.72 4.83
CA ILE A 305 -12.53 -15.46 3.44
C ILE A 305 -12.66 -16.76 2.66
N THR A 306 -13.56 -16.78 1.66
CA THR A 306 -13.76 -17.90 0.75
C THR A 306 -13.26 -17.51 -0.63
N ASN A 307 -12.32 -18.26 -1.21
CA ASN A 307 -11.89 -18.14 -2.61
C ASN A 307 -12.67 -19.14 -3.46
N LEU A 308 -13.16 -18.70 -4.61
CA LEU A 308 -13.96 -19.45 -5.56
C LEU A 308 -13.20 -19.65 -6.88
#